data_f9f50bdf060f814b18b9a894f395d33d
#
_entry.id   f9f50bdf060f814b18b9a894f395d33d
#
_cell.length_a   1.000
_cell.length_b   1.000
_cell.length_c   1.000
_cell.angle_alpha   90.00
_cell.angle_beta   90.00
_cell.angle_gamma   90.00
#
_symmetry.space_group_name_H-M   'P 1'
#
loop_
_entity.id
_entity.type
_entity.pdbx_description
1 polymer ?
#
loop_
_entity_poly.entity_id
_entity_poly.type
_entity_poly.pdbx_seq_one_letter_code
_entity_poly.pdbx_strand_id
1 'polypeptide(L)'
;MGDAFIGSEAVTSGRLTPYQLRSRFVALYPDVYVAPGTDVSAVTKARAAWLWSRREAVVAGQSAAALYGAKWVDAKRDAELLWGNRRPPRGIHTWSGQVADDEVEVIGGIAVTTPVRTALDLACRYPQGSAVAAIDALANATHLKVADVELLAERYRGRRGIRAARRALALVDPGAESPRETWLRLLVIRNGFPPPTTQIPVRDRYGVLVAVLDMGWEDIKVALDYEGAHHRGPIRFNKDIHRHDAVTELGWTDIRVTSQDTEGGIICRLQAAWGRRA
;
A
#
# COMPACT_ATOMS: atom_id res chain seq x y z
N MET A 1 18.57 12.64 9.86
CA MET A 1 18.28 11.95 8.59
C MET A 1 18.75 12.83 7.45
N GLY A 2 19.75 12.40 6.66
CA GLY A 2 20.27 13.20 5.55
C GLY A 2 19.29 13.15 4.37
N ASP A 3 18.64 14.27 4.07
CA ASP A 3 17.78 14.39 2.89
C ASP A 3 18.62 14.26 1.61
N ALA A 4 18.00 13.68 0.55
CA ALA A 4 18.60 13.66 -0.77
C ALA A 4 18.78 15.11 -1.29
N PHE A 5 19.85 15.38 -2.03
CA PHE A 5 20.13 16.69 -2.59
C PHE A 5 20.78 16.62 -3.98
N ILE A 6 20.70 17.71 -4.73
CA ILE A 6 21.32 17.83 -6.05
C ILE A 6 22.78 18.22 -5.89
N GLY A 7 23.70 17.37 -6.38
CA GLY A 7 25.14 17.56 -6.22
C GLY A 7 25.66 18.81 -6.91
N SER A 8 25.23 19.08 -8.15
CA SER A 8 25.62 20.29 -8.87
C SER A 8 25.18 21.58 -8.17
N GLU A 9 24.00 21.62 -7.55
CA GLU A 9 23.54 22.76 -6.75
C GLU A 9 24.41 22.96 -5.49
N ALA A 10 24.78 21.86 -4.82
CA ALA A 10 25.65 21.93 -3.64
C ALA A 10 27.06 22.43 -3.97
N VAL A 11 27.59 22.08 -5.14
CA VAL A 11 28.90 22.56 -5.63
C VAL A 11 28.80 24.02 -6.05
N THR A 12 27.83 24.40 -6.87
CA THR A 12 27.64 25.75 -7.37
C THR A 12 27.40 26.76 -6.23
N SER A 13 26.68 26.33 -5.17
CA SER A 13 26.47 27.17 -3.98
C SER A 13 27.66 27.22 -3.02
N GLY A 14 28.78 26.55 -3.33
CA GLY A 14 29.97 26.50 -2.48
C GLY A 14 29.83 25.66 -1.20
N ARG A 15 28.71 24.96 -1.01
CA ARG A 15 28.48 24.09 0.17
C ARG A 15 29.41 22.88 0.18
N LEU A 16 29.77 22.36 -0.99
CA LEU A 16 30.65 21.21 -1.18
C LEU A 16 31.61 21.47 -2.33
N THR A 17 32.83 20.94 -2.21
CA THR A 17 33.73 20.81 -3.37
C THR A 17 33.39 19.54 -4.15
N PRO A 18 33.77 19.45 -5.46
CA PRO A 18 33.59 18.19 -6.23
C PRO A 18 34.27 16.97 -5.60
N TYR A 19 35.39 17.20 -4.89
CA TYR A 19 36.09 16.15 -4.14
C TYR A 19 35.27 15.68 -2.93
N GLN A 20 34.78 16.62 -2.11
CA GLN A 20 33.94 16.30 -0.95
C GLN A 20 32.65 15.59 -1.36
N LEU A 21 32.02 16.00 -2.46
CA LEU A 21 30.81 15.34 -2.98
C LEU A 21 31.08 13.86 -3.28
N ARG A 22 32.16 13.56 -4.01
CA ARG A 22 32.50 12.17 -4.38
C ARG A 22 33.02 11.31 -3.21
N SER A 23 33.70 11.93 -2.22
CA SER A 23 34.32 11.20 -1.12
C SER A 23 33.39 10.97 0.07
N ARG A 24 32.35 11.82 0.26
CA ARG A 24 31.50 11.81 1.46
C ARG A 24 30.05 11.41 1.22
N PHE A 25 29.60 11.33 -0.03
CA PHE A 25 28.19 11.06 -0.38
C PHE A 25 28.09 9.95 -1.40
N VAL A 26 26.92 9.29 -1.43
CA VAL A 26 26.61 8.21 -2.35
C VAL A 26 25.60 8.72 -3.38
N ALA A 27 25.89 8.53 -4.66
CA ALA A 27 24.94 8.85 -5.72
C ALA A 27 23.81 7.83 -5.72
N LEU A 28 22.58 8.27 -5.54
CA LEU A 28 21.38 7.45 -5.65
C LEU A 28 20.84 7.45 -7.09
N TYR A 29 20.83 8.63 -7.71
CA TYR A 29 20.53 8.85 -9.12
C TYR A 29 21.55 9.82 -9.73
N PRO A 30 21.62 9.96 -11.06
CA PRO A 30 22.52 10.95 -11.68
C PRO A 30 22.34 12.33 -11.07
N ASP A 31 23.42 12.87 -10.53
CA ASP A 31 23.50 14.16 -9.84
C ASP A 31 22.63 14.30 -8.56
N VAL A 32 22.07 13.20 -8.04
CA VAL A 32 21.32 13.21 -6.77
C VAL A 32 22.02 12.29 -5.77
N TYR A 33 22.35 12.86 -4.59
CA TYR A 33 23.19 12.22 -3.58
C TYR A 33 22.47 12.11 -2.23
N VAL A 34 22.89 11.13 -1.44
CA VAL A 34 22.48 10.90 -0.05
C VAL A 34 23.73 10.70 0.83
N ALA A 35 23.59 10.89 2.12
CA ALA A 35 24.67 10.54 3.05
C ALA A 35 24.92 9.02 3.06
N PRO A 36 26.17 8.56 3.32
CA PRO A 36 26.46 7.17 3.54
C PRO A 36 25.61 6.59 4.68
N GLY A 37 25.09 5.36 4.53
CA GLY A 37 24.23 4.73 5.53
C GLY A 37 22.79 5.26 5.59
N THR A 38 22.39 6.17 4.67
CA THR A 38 20.98 6.55 4.55
C THR A 38 20.13 5.35 4.23
N ASP A 39 19.04 5.15 4.97
CA ASP A 39 18.02 4.17 4.60
C ASP A 39 17.32 4.61 3.31
N VAL A 40 17.51 3.83 2.25
CA VAL A 40 16.94 4.09 0.93
C VAL A 40 15.50 3.52 0.88
N SER A 41 14.62 4.10 1.67
CA SER A 41 13.18 3.79 1.68
C SER A 41 12.49 4.24 0.40
N ALA A 42 11.24 3.80 0.19
CA ALA A 42 10.40 4.25 -0.93
C ALA A 42 10.22 5.79 -0.91
N VAL A 43 10.10 6.40 0.26
CA VAL A 43 10.02 7.86 0.44
C VAL A 43 11.32 8.54 0.02
N THR A 44 12.48 8.01 0.45
CA THR A 44 13.79 8.53 0.06
C THR A 44 13.97 8.48 -1.46
N LYS A 45 13.58 7.36 -2.10
CA LYS A 45 13.65 7.21 -3.57
C LYS A 45 12.71 8.16 -4.29
N ALA A 46 11.49 8.35 -3.81
CA ALA A 46 10.52 9.29 -4.38
C ALA A 46 11.05 10.73 -4.39
N ARG A 47 11.58 11.19 -3.25
CA ARG A 47 12.22 12.52 -3.12
C ARG A 47 13.42 12.68 -4.04
N ALA A 48 14.30 11.67 -4.08
CA ALA A 48 15.50 11.69 -4.92
C ALA A 48 15.13 11.68 -6.42
N ALA A 49 14.12 10.94 -6.84
CA ALA A 49 13.64 10.92 -8.21
C ALA A 49 13.03 12.27 -8.63
N TRP A 50 12.29 12.91 -7.72
CA TRP A 50 11.78 14.27 -7.96
C TRP A 50 12.92 15.28 -8.11
N LEU A 51 13.96 15.22 -7.29
CA LEU A 51 15.15 16.06 -7.43
C LEU A 51 15.91 15.79 -8.73
N TRP A 52 16.00 14.51 -9.15
CA TRP A 52 16.59 14.15 -10.43
C TRP A 52 15.86 14.80 -11.62
N SER A 53 14.54 14.90 -11.55
CA SER A 53 13.74 15.62 -12.55
C SER A 53 13.94 17.15 -12.53
N ARG A 54 14.84 17.67 -11.69
CA ARG A 54 15.00 19.12 -11.42
C ARG A 54 13.74 19.77 -10.87
N ARG A 55 12.92 18.97 -10.14
CA ARG A 55 11.65 19.39 -9.53
C ARG A 55 10.54 19.66 -10.57
N GLU A 56 10.72 19.21 -11.81
CA GLU A 56 9.74 19.40 -12.91
C GLU A 56 8.66 18.32 -12.94
N ALA A 57 8.97 17.13 -12.44
CA ALA A 57 8.03 16.00 -12.44
C ALA A 57 7.04 16.09 -11.28
N VAL A 58 5.91 15.41 -11.42
CA VAL A 58 4.97 15.11 -10.33
C VAL A 58 5.23 13.69 -9.84
N VAL A 59 5.45 13.49 -8.54
CA VAL A 59 5.57 12.15 -7.95
C VAL A 59 4.20 11.47 -8.04
N ALA A 60 4.17 10.21 -8.48
CA ALA A 60 2.92 9.50 -8.77
C ALA A 60 2.97 8.02 -8.34
N GLY A 61 1.87 7.30 -8.52
CA GLY A 61 1.79 5.85 -8.29
C GLY A 61 2.22 5.42 -6.88
N GLN A 62 3.03 4.36 -6.80
CA GLN A 62 3.53 3.84 -5.51
C GLN A 62 4.43 4.86 -4.77
N SER A 63 5.17 5.68 -5.50
CA SER A 63 5.99 6.73 -4.89
C SER A 63 5.14 7.82 -4.23
N ALA A 64 4.02 8.20 -4.85
CA ALA A 64 3.05 9.11 -4.24
C ALA A 64 2.41 8.45 -3.00
N ALA A 65 1.97 7.19 -3.11
CA ALA A 65 1.41 6.46 -1.97
C ALA A 65 2.39 6.41 -0.78
N ALA A 66 3.69 6.21 -1.03
CA ALA A 66 4.72 6.25 0.02
C ALA A 66 4.82 7.62 0.70
N LEU A 67 4.73 8.73 -0.06
CA LEU A 67 4.76 10.09 0.49
C LEU A 67 3.53 10.40 1.34
N TYR A 68 2.38 9.80 1.05
CA TYR A 68 1.17 9.84 1.90
C TYR A 68 1.25 8.97 3.14
N GLY A 69 2.33 8.20 3.32
CA GLY A 69 2.48 7.31 4.47
C GLY A 69 1.79 5.97 4.30
N ALA A 70 1.38 5.60 3.08
CA ALA A 70 0.85 4.26 2.83
C ALA A 70 1.89 3.20 3.23
N LYS A 71 1.46 2.23 4.03
CA LYS A 71 2.31 1.12 4.47
C LYS A 71 2.61 0.17 3.29
N TRP A 72 3.63 -0.66 3.45
CA TRP A 72 3.95 -1.79 2.54
C TRP A 72 4.41 -1.39 1.13
N VAL A 73 4.81 -0.14 0.90
CA VAL A 73 5.44 0.24 -0.35
C VAL A 73 6.85 -0.34 -0.43
N ASP A 74 7.07 -1.24 -1.39
CA ASP A 74 8.37 -1.94 -1.54
C ASP A 74 9.46 -0.98 -2.00
N ALA A 75 10.45 -0.75 -1.14
CA ALA A 75 11.61 0.09 -1.44
C ALA A 75 12.51 -0.45 -2.59
N LYS A 76 12.36 -1.72 -3.00
CA LYS A 76 13.10 -2.28 -4.14
C LYS A 76 12.53 -1.82 -5.48
N ARG A 77 11.27 -1.38 -5.52
CA ARG A 77 10.65 -0.88 -6.74
C ARG A 77 11.30 0.42 -7.22
N ASP A 78 11.20 0.67 -8.52
CA ASP A 78 11.59 1.94 -9.11
C ASP A 78 10.70 3.07 -8.57
N ALA A 79 11.29 4.27 -8.41
CA ALA A 79 10.51 5.45 -8.12
C ALA A 79 9.66 5.85 -9.31
N GLU A 80 8.45 6.34 -9.08
CA GLU A 80 7.46 6.59 -10.11
C GLU A 80 7.16 8.07 -10.24
N LEU A 81 7.28 8.60 -11.45
CA LEU A 81 7.05 10.00 -11.78
C LEU A 81 6.11 10.15 -12.97
N LEU A 82 5.18 11.06 -12.88
CA LEU A 82 4.42 11.58 -14.02
C LEU A 82 5.23 12.70 -14.65
N TRP A 83 5.89 12.40 -15.77
CA TRP A 83 6.78 13.33 -16.47
C TRP A 83 7.00 12.92 -17.93
N GLY A 84 7.20 13.89 -18.80
CA GLY A 84 7.40 13.67 -20.24
C GLY A 84 8.75 13.07 -20.64
N ASN A 85 9.71 12.98 -19.72
CA ASN A 85 11.01 12.39 -20.01
C ASN A 85 10.89 10.87 -20.20
N ARG A 86 11.22 10.40 -21.40
CA ARG A 86 11.14 8.97 -21.78
C ARG A 86 12.43 8.19 -21.58
N ARG A 87 13.47 8.80 -20.99
CA ARG A 87 14.80 8.19 -20.77
C ARG A 87 15.23 8.34 -19.31
N PRO A 88 14.44 7.79 -18.36
CA PRO A 88 14.84 7.80 -16.95
C PRO A 88 16.06 6.88 -16.73
N PRO A 89 16.90 7.16 -15.73
CA PRO A 89 17.96 6.23 -15.31
C PRO A 89 17.34 4.99 -14.64
N ARG A 90 18.16 3.98 -14.45
CA ARG A 90 17.76 2.79 -13.67
C ARG A 90 17.25 3.20 -12.28
N GLY A 91 16.15 2.59 -11.85
CA GLY A 91 15.54 2.84 -10.56
C GLY A 91 14.51 3.98 -10.56
N ILE A 92 14.25 4.59 -11.73
CA ILE A 92 13.17 5.54 -11.93
C ILE A 92 12.30 5.07 -13.11
N HIS A 93 11.00 5.08 -12.92
CA HIS A 93 10.01 4.86 -13.95
C HIS A 93 9.21 6.14 -14.21
N THR A 94 9.15 6.56 -15.47
CA THR A 94 8.38 7.75 -15.86
C THR A 94 7.26 7.37 -16.83
N TRP A 95 6.16 8.08 -16.75
CA TRP A 95 5.13 8.03 -17.78
C TRP A 95 4.57 9.42 -18.05
N SER A 96 4.20 9.64 -19.31
CA SER A 96 3.49 10.84 -19.72
C SER A 96 1.98 10.64 -19.57
N GLY A 97 1.28 11.69 -19.22
CA GLY A 97 -0.17 11.71 -19.12
C GLY A 97 -0.65 13.12 -18.80
N GLN A 98 -1.90 13.39 -19.12
CA GLN A 98 -2.53 14.62 -18.67
C GLN A 98 -2.82 14.52 -17.17
N VAL A 99 -2.59 15.61 -16.46
CA VAL A 99 -2.94 15.83 -15.07
C VAL A 99 -3.49 17.24 -14.96
N ALA A 100 -4.65 17.40 -14.33
CA ALA A 100 -5.22 18.72 -14.08
C ALA A 100 -4.64 19.30 -12.80
N ASP A 101 -4.73 20.61 -12.60
CA ASP A 101 -4.18 21.29 -11.43
C ASP A 101 -4.81 20.80 -10.12
N ASP A 102 -6.10 20.41 -10.14
CA ASP A 102 -6.84 19.85 -9.01
C ASP A 102 -6.44 18.38 -8.69
N GLU A 103 -5.58 17.79 -9.48
CA GLU A 103 -5.07 16.42 -9.29
C GLU A 103 -3.63 16.37 -8.76
N VAL A 104 -3.06 17.55 -8.45
CA VAL A 104 -1.70 17.69 -7.91
C VAL A 104 -1.75 18.51 -6.64
N GLU A 105 -0.99 18.09 -5.64
CA GLU A 105 -0.77 18.86 -4.41
C GLU A 105 0.71 18.87 -4.01
N VAL A 106 1.06 19.56 -2.94
CA VAL A 106 2.44 19.70 -2.49
C VAL A 106 2.61 19.09 -1.11
N ILE A 107 3.47 18.09 -0.98
CA ILE A 107 3.83 17.46 0.29
C ILE A 107 5.30 17.75 0.58
N GLY A 108 5.59 18.54 1.62
CA GLY A 108 6.97 18.89 2.00
C GLY A 108 7.77 19.53 0.86
N GLY A 109 7.12 20.34 0.03
CA GLY A 109 7.72 21.03 -1.11
C GLY A 109 7.80 20.20 -2.39
N ILE A 110 7.27 18.97 -2.41
CA ILE A 110 7.31 18.04 -3.55
C ILE A 110 5.94 18.03 -4.21
N ALA A 111 5.89 18.21 -5.54
CA ALA A 111 4.66 18.03 -6.32
C ALA A 111 4.29 16.54 -6.39
N VAL A 112 3.07 16.19 -5.96
CA VAL A 112 2.58 14.81 -5.83
C VAL A 112 1.17 14.73 -6.41
N THR A 113 0.82 13.64 -7.07
CA THR A 113 -0.58 13.39 -7.44
C THR A 113 -1.45 13.25 -6.19
N THR A 114 -2.63 13.87 -6.15
CA THR A 114 -3.57 13.75 -5.01
C THR A 114 -3.88 12.27 -4.69
N PRO A 115 -4.36 11.91 -3.49
CA PRO A 115 -4.73 10.53 -3.16
C PRO A 115 -5.71 9.93 -4.16
N VAL A 116 -6.69 10.70 -4.61
CA VAL A 116 -7.70 10.29 -5.60
C VAL A 116 -7.05 9.96 -6.95
N ARG A 117 -6.16 10.85 -7.44
CA ARG A 117 -5.43 10.63 -8.69
C ARG A 117 -4.44 9.48 -8.56
N THR A 118 -3.75 9.36 -7.46
CA THR A 118 -2.82 8.26 -7.16
C THR A 118 -3.55 6.91 -7.21
N ALA A 119 -4.72 6.79 -6.57
CA ALA A 119 -5.53 5.59 -6.59
C ALA A 119 -5.98 5.21 -8.01
N LEU A 120 -6.43 6.19 -8.82
CA LEU A 120 -6.79 5.96 -10.22
C LEU A 120 -5.59 5.48 -11.05
N ASP A 121 -4.41 6.06 -10.85
CA ASP A 121 -3.19 5.64 -11.53
C ASP A 121 -2.79 4.20 -11.17
N LEU A 122 -2.83 3.84 -9.88
CA LEU A 122 -2.59 2.48 -9.39
C LEU A 122 -3.60 1.49 -10.00
N ALA A 123 -4.88 1.82 -9.98
CA ALA A 123 -5.94 0.98 -10.53
C ALA A 123 -5.81 0.75 -12.03
N CYS A 124 -5.37 1.76 -12.80
CA CYS A 124 -5.20 1.66 -14.24
C CYS A 124 -3.94 0.90 -14.68
N ARG A 125 -2.89 0.89 -13.87
CA ARG A 125 -1.53 0.49 -14.28
C ARG A 125 -1.06 -0.84 -13.70
N TYR A 126 -1.59 -1.24 -12.56
CA TYR A 126 -1.16 -2.45 -11.86
C TYR A 126 -2.11 -3.63 -12.07
N PRO A 127 -1.63 -4.87 -11.94
CA PRO A 127 -2.49 -6.05 -11.85
C PRO A 127 -3.50 -5.89 -10.71
N GLN A 128 -4.72 -6.38 -10.90
CA GLN A 128 -5.86 -6.13 -10.00
C GLN A 128 -5.54 -6.34 -8.52
N GLY A 129 -4.98 -7.48 -8.13
CA GLY A 129 -4.67 -7.75 -6.72
C GLY A 129 -3.64 -6.77 -6.13
N SER A 130 -2.59 -6.43 -6.90
CA SER A 130 -1.58 -5.44 -6.49
C SER A 130 -2.16 -4.02 -6.44
N ALA A 131 -3.06 -3.68 -7.38
CA ALA A 131 -3.74 -2.38 -7.40
C ALA A 131 -4.62 -2.23 -6.17
N VAL A 132 -5.46 -3.23 -5.86
CA VAL A 132 -6.35 -3.21 -4.69
C VAL A 132 -5.54 -3.07 -3.41
N ALA A 133 -4.50 -3.91 -3.20
CA ALA A 133 -3.67 -3.83 -2.00
C ALA A 133 -2.97 -2.46 -1.81
N ALA A 134 -2.51 -1.87 -2.91
CA ALA A 134 -1.88 -0.54 -2.85
C ALA A 134 -2.91 0.58 -2.56
N ILE A 135 -4.12 0.45 -3.10
CA ILE A 135 -5.19 1.42 -2.86
C ILE A 135 -5.77 1.26 -1.45
N ASP A 136 -5.91 0.03 -0.94
CA ASP A 136 -6.31 -0.24 0.45
C ASP A 136 -5.34 0.46 1.41
N ALA A 137 -4.02 0.27 1.21
CA ALA A 137 -2.99 0.92 2.03
C ALA A 137 -3.01 2.46 1.91
N LEU A 138 -3.24 3.00 0.71
CA LEU A 138 -3.37 4.44 0.50
C LEU A 138 -4.63 4.99 1.17
N ALA A 139 -5.77 4.31 1.02
CA ALA A 139 -7.03 4.72 1.61
C ALA A 139 -6.98 4.67 3.14
N ASN A 140 -6.33 3.66 3.72
CA ASN A 140 -6.07 3.58 5.16
C ASN A 140 -5.24 4.76 5.66
N ALA A 141 -4.21 5.20 4.90
CA ALA A 141 -3.33 6.32 5.27
C ALA A 141 -3.98 7.70 5.08
N THR A 142 -4.91 7.86 4.12
CA THR A 142 -5.43 9.17 3.69
C THR A 142 -6.93 9.35 3.89
N HIS A 143 -7.63 8.31 4.35
CA HIS A 143 -9.10 8.27 4.43
C HIS A 143 -9.79 8.53 3.07
N LEU A 144 -9.13 8.15 1.97
CA LEU A 144 -9.63 8.23 0.60
C LEU A 144 -10.99 7.52 0.48
N LYS A 145 -11.94 8.17 -0.19
CA LYS A 145 -13.24 7.57 -0.52
C LYS A 145 -13.19 7.03 -1.95
N VAL A 146 -13.58 5.78 -2.14
CA VAL A 146 -13.61 5.13 -3.47
C VAL A 146 -14.52 5.90 -4.44
N ALA A 147 -15.64 6.46 -3.95
CA ALA A 147 -16.55 7.25 -4.77
C ALA A 147 -15.88 8.46 -5.43
N ASP A 148 -14.91 9.11 -4.76
CA ASP A 148 -14.18 10.24 -5.34
C ASP A 148 -13.27 9.77 -6.49
N VAL A 149 -12.69 8.56 -6.38
CA VAL A 149 -11.89 7.95 -7.45
C VAL A 149 -12.76 7.55 -8.64
N GLU A 150 -13.95 7.03 -8.39
CA GLU A 150 -14.93 6.70 -9.43
C GLU A 150 -15.38 7.97 -10.17
N LEU A 151 -15.64 9.05 -9.45
CA LEU A 151 -15.96 10.35 -10.03
C LEU A 151 -14.82 10.87 -10.91
N LEU A 152 -13.58 10.78 -10.44
CA LEU A 152 -12.42 11.15 -11.25
C LEU A 152 -12.28 10.24 -12.47
N ALA A 153 -12.56 8.95 -12.37
CA ALA A 153 -12.51 7.99 -13.48
C ALA A 153 -13.46 8.35 -14.63
N GLU A 154 -14.55 9.09 -14.36
CA GLU A 154 -15.46 9.61 -15.38
C GLU A 154 -14.80 10.67 -16.29
N ARG A 155 -13.84 11.46 -15.78
CA ARG A 155 -13.04 12.39 -16.59
C ARG A 155 -12.13 11.63 -17.57
N TYR A 156 -11.78 10.38 -17.27
CA TYR A 156 -10.79 9.57 -17.99
C TYR A 156 -11.40 8.34 -18.68
N ARG A 157 -12.64 8.41 -19.17
CA ARG A 157 -13.38 7.27 -19.79
C ARG A 157 -12.60 6.53 -20.90
N GLY A 158 -11.80 7.26 -21.67
CA GLY A 158 -10.98 6.71 -22.77
C GLY A 158 -9.59 6.24 -22.36
N ARG A 159 -9.22 6.37 -21.09
CA ARG A 159 -7.87 6.04 -20.62
C ARG A 159 -7.62 4.53 -20.69
N ARG A 160 -6.41 4.15 -21.13
CA ARG A 160 -5.96 2.76 -21.07
C ARG A 160 -6.01 2.24 -19.63
N GLY A 161 -6.62 1.09 -19.44
CA GLY A 161 -6.75 0.45 -18.13
C GLY A 161 -8.00 0.85 -17.34
N ILE A 162 -8.81 1.82 -17.79
CA ILE A 162 -9.97 2.33 -17.04
C ILE A 162 -11.01 1.24 -16.70
N ARG A 163 -11.20 0.24 -17.58
CA ARG A 163 -12.10 -0.89 -17.30
C ARG A 163 -11.55 -1.80 -16.21
N ALA A 164 -10.24 -2.00 -16.17
CA ALA A 164 -9.57 -2.75 -15.09
C ALA A 164 -9.61 -1.95 -13.78
N ALA A 165 -9.44 -0.63 -13.84
CA ALA A 165 -9.54 0.26 -12.70
C ALA A 165 -10.91 0.16 -12.01
N ARG A 166 -12.01 0.23 -12.76
CA ARG A 166 -13.37 0.07 -12.18
C ARG A 166 -13.57 -1.26 -11.48
N ARG A 167 -13.02 -2.36 -12.04
CA ARG A 167 -13.07 -3.68 -11.38
C ARG A 167 -12.21 -3.73 -10.11
N ALA A 168 -11.08 -3.05 -10.08
CA ALA A 168 -10.23 -2.97 -8.90
C ALA A 168 -10.87 -2.11 -7.81
N LEU A 169 -11.41 -0.94 -8.17
CA LEU A 169 -12.07 -0.02 -7.24
C LEU A 169 -13.27 -0.64 -6.53
N ALA A 170 -14.06 -1.47 -7.22
CA ALA A 170 -15.16 -2.22 -6.62
C ALA A 170 -14.73 -3.24 -5.55
N LEU A 171 -13.42 -3.51 -5.44
CA LEU A 171 -12.84 -4.46 -4.48
C LEU A 171 -11.99 -3.78 -3.41
N VAL A 172 -11.89 -2.46 -3.42
CA VAL A 172 -11.12 -1.71 -2.42
C VAL A 172 -11.82 -1.73 -1.07
N ASP A 173 -11.04 -1.97 -0.02
CA ASP A 173 -11.50 -1.95 1.36
C ASP A 173 -10.39 -1.41 2.27
N PRO A 174 -10.55 -0.18 2.81
CA PRO A 174 -9.55 0.44 3.68
C PRO A 174 -9.30 -0.30 5.01
N GLY A 175 -10.18 -1.23 5.38
CA GLY A 175 -10.03 -2.03 6.60
C GLY A 175 -8.91 -3.06 6.52
N ALA A 176 -8.45 -3.45 5.32
CA ALA A 176 -7.30 -4.34 5.19
C ALA A 176 -6.01 -3.61 5.61
N GLU A 177 -5.35 -4.09 6.66
CA GLU A 177 -4.15 -3.48 7.22
C GLU A 177 -2.85 -3.95 6.56
N SER A 178 -2.90 -5.01 5.75
CA SER A 178 -1.75 -5.55 5.04
C SER A 178 -2.10 -6.08 3.64
N PRO A 179 -1.12 -6.15 2.71
CA PRO A 179 -1.32 -6.77 1.39
C PRO A 179 -1.72 -8.25 1.46
N ARG A 180 -1.41 -8.93 2.56
CA ARG A 180 -1.78 -10.32 2.78
C ARG A 180 -3.24 -10.48 3.18
N GLU A 181 -3.76 -9.58 3.98
CA GLU A 181 -5.19 -9.51 4.28
C GLU A 181 -5.99 -9.18 3.01
N THR A 182 -5.55 -8.17 2.22
CA THR A 182 -6.16 -7.90 0.91
C THR A 182 -6.14 -9.13 0.01
N TRP A 183 -5.01 -9.84 -0.07
CA TRP A 183 -4.91 -11.07 -0.87
C TRP A 183 -5.90 -12.13 -0.39
N LEU A 184 -5.99 -12.37 0.92
CA LEU A 184 -6.89 -13.36 1.52
C LEU A 184 -8.35 -12.99 1.26
N ARG A 185 -8.72 -11.72 1.44
CA ARG A 185 -10.04 -11.19 1.10
C ARG A 185 -10.41 -11.42 -0.37
N LEU A 186 -9.51 -11.11 -1.28
CA LEU A 186 -9.72 -11.34 -2.71
C LEU A 186 -9.77 -12.83 -3.07
N LEU A 187 -9.04 -13.68 -2.35
CA LEU A 187 -9.08 -15.13 -2.52
C LEU A 187 -10.49 -15.68 -2.22
N VAL A 188 -11.09 -15.28 -1.11
CA VAL A 188 -12.42 -15.79 -0.73
C VAL A 188 -13.50 -15.26 -1.65
N ILE A 189 -13.47 -14.00 -2.05
CA ILE A 189 -14.42 -13.38 -2.99
C ILE A 189 -14.38 -14.10 -4.35
N ARG A 190 -13.20 -14.36 -4.91
CA ARG A 190 -13.07 -15.04 -6.21
C ARG A 190 -13.51 -16.52 -6.18
N ASN A 191 -13.57 -17.12 -4.99
CA ASN A 191 -14.09 -18.48 -4.79
C ASN A 191 -15.58 -18.52 -4.45
N GLY A 192 -16.31 -17.41 -4.63
CA GLY A 192 -17.76 -17.33 -4.55
C GLY A 192 -18.33 -17.07 -3.16
N PHE A 193 -17.50 -16.77 -2.16
CA PHE A 193 -18.00 -16.33 -0.87
C PHE A 193 -18.40 -14.85 -0.93
N PRO A 194 -19.41 -14.43 -0.15
CA PRO A 194 -19.73 -13.02 0.00
C PRO A 194 -18.51 -12.21 0.45
N PRO A 195 -18.40 -10.93 0.09
CA PRO A 195 -17.34 -10.07 0.65
C PRO A 195 -17.38 -10.10 2.18
N PRO A 196 -16.26 -10.43 2.85
CA PRO A 196 -16.20 -10.40 4.32
C PRO A 196 -16.15 -8.96 4.82
N THR A 197 -16.66 -8.71 6.01
CA THR A 197 -16.37 -7.49 6.78
C THR A 197 -14.94 -7.55 7.31
N THR A 198 -14.21 -6.45 7.21
CA THR A 198 -12.84 -6.33 7.74
C THR A 198 -12.83 -5.69 9.13
N GLN A 199 -11.78 -5.95 9.92
CA GLN A 199 -11.54 -5.36 11.23
C GLN A 199 -12.73 -5.52 12.19
N ILE A 200 -13.21 -6.75 12.37
CA ILE A 200 -14.40 -7.04 13.19
C ILE A 200 -14.05 -6.97 14.68
N PRO A 201 -14.63 -6.02 15.45
CA PRO A 201 -14.40 -5.95 16.90
C PRO A 201 -15.24 -7.02 17.64
N VAL A 202 -14.57 -7.99 18.21
CA VAL A 202 -15.21 -9.00 19.08
C VAL A 202 -15.23 -8.50 20.51
N ARG A 203 -16.42 -8.44 21.11
CA ARG A 203 -16.62 -7.96 22.48
C ARG A 203 -17.24 -9.05 23.34
N ASP A 204 -16.87 -9.05 24.63
CA ASP A 204 -17.49 -9.92 25.60
C ASP A 204 -18.90 -9.45 26.00
N ARG A 205 -19.53 -10.22 26.90
CA ARG A 205 -20.88 -9.90 27.41
C ARG A 205 -20.97 -8.57 28.18
N TYR A 206 -19.84 -8.00 28.57
CA TYR A 206 -19.74 -6.70 29.24
C TYR A 206 -19.41 -5.54 28.32
N GLY A 207 -19.27 -5.82 27.00
CA GLY A 207 -18.90 -4.83 25.98
C GLY A 207 -17.40 -4.55 25.90
N VAL A 208 -16.57 -5.28 26.63
CA VAL A 208 -15.11 -5.11 26.60
C VAL A 208 -14.55 -5.71 25.31
N LEU A 209 -13.68 -4.99 24.62
CA LEU A 209 -13.02 -5.47 23.42
C LEU A 209 -12.05 -6.61 23.75
N VAL A 210 -12.34 -7.80 23.24
CA VAL A 210 -11.53 -9.02 23.41
C VAL A 210 -10.52 -9.17 22.27
N ALA A 211 -10.96 -8.95 21.04
CA ALA A 211 -10.15 -9.08 19.84
C ALA A 211 -10.68 -8.18 18.72
N VAL A 212 -9.83 -7.93 17.74
CA VAL A 212 -10.24 -7.48 16.41
C VAL A 212 -9.81 -8.57 15.43
N LEU A 213 -10.75 -9.09 14.67
CA LEU A 213 -10.50 -10.12 13.64
C LEU A 213 -10.23 -9.45 12.30
N ASP A 214 -9.27 -9.94 11.54
CA ASP A 214 -8.86 -9.32 10.28
C ASP A 214 -10.03 -9.24 9.29
N MET A 215 -10.79 -10.33 9.15
CA MET A 215 -11.99 -10.36 8.31
C MET A 215 -12.91 -11.53 8.65
N GLY A 216 -14.21 -11.43 8.27
CA GLY A 216 -15.16 -12.52 8.49
C GLY A 216 -16.60 -12.14 8.22
N TRP A 217 -17.51 -12.99 8.70
CA TRP A 217 -18.96 -12.85 8.57
C TRP A 217 -19.58 -13.00 9.96
N GLU A 218 -20.13 -11.89 10.45
CA GLU A 218 -20.65 -11.80 11.83
C GLU A 218 -21.90 -12.61 12.06
N ASP A 219 -22.75 -12.73 11.04
CA ASP A 219 -24.01 -13.47 11.06
C ASP A 219 -23.82 -14.96 11.32
N ILE A 220 -22.76 -15.55 10.77
CA ILE A 220 -22.40 -16.95 10.94
C ILE A 220 -21.20 -17.16 11.88
N LYS A 221 -20.59 -16.06 12.38
CA LYS A 221 -19.41 -16.08 13.25
C LYS A 221 -18.24 -16.91 12.70
N VAL A 222 -17.91 -16.72 11.44
CA VAL A 222 -16.73 -17.30 10.79
C VAL A 222 -15.76 -16.19 10.44
N ALA A 223 -14.50 -16.34 10.80
CA ALA A 223 -13.45 -15.38 10.56
C ALA A 223 -12.21 -16.01 9.93
N LEU A 224 -11.40 -15.17 9.28
CA LEU A 224 -10.07 -15.51 8.80
C LEU A 224 -9.10 -14.43 9.30
N ASP A 225 -8.05 -14.87 10.00
CA ASP A 225 -6.95 -14.03 10.46
C ASP A 225 -5.66 -14.43 9.75
N TYR A 226 -4.92 -13.44 9.19
CA TYR A 226 -3.65 -13.71 8.53
C TYR A 226 -2.47 -13.55 9.49
N GLU A 227 -1.81 -14.64 9.84
CA GLU A 227 -0.63 -14.64 10.70
C GLU A 227 0.67 -14.42 9.90
N GLY A 228 1.24 -13.22 10.01
CA GLY A 228 2.56 -12.89 9.47
C GLY A 228 3.71 -13.54 10.26
N ALA A 229 4.82 -13.87 9.59
CA ALA A 229 5.99 -14.51 10.22
C ALA A 229 6.68 -13.68 11.32
N HIS A 230 6.34 -12.40 11.49
CA HIS A 230 7.04 -11.46 12.38
C HIS A 230 6.51 -11.41 13.84
N HIS A 231 5.53 -12.24 14.22
CA HIS A 231 4.86 -12.15 15.54
C HIS A 231 5.29 -13.21 16.56
N ARG A 232 6.44 -13.90 16.37
CA ARG A 232 6.86 -15.02 17.24
C ARG A 232 7.75 -14.58 18.42
N GLY A 233 7.24 -13.72 19.31
CA GLY A 233 7.88 -13.49 20.62
C GLY A 233 7.16 -14.26 21.74
N PRO A 234 7.85 -14.84 22.77
CA PRO A 234 7.23 -15.69 23.81
C PRO A 234 6.09 -15.01 24.58
N ILE A 235 6.17 -13.71 24.82
CA ILE A 235 5.14 -12.95 25.56
C ILE A 235 3.87 -12.74 24.72
N ARG A 236 4.01 -12.64 23.39
CA ARG A 236 2.85 -12.53 22.49
C ARG A 236 2.14 -13.86 22.31
N PHE A 237 2.88 -14.97 22.30
CA PHE A 237 2.32 -16.31 22.16
C PHE A 237 1.25 -16.63 23.22
N ASN A 238 1.49 -16.30 24.50
CA ASN A 238 0.50 -16.51 25.56
C ASN A 238 -0.73 -15.62 25.42
N LYS A 239 -0.55 -14.35 24.99
CA LYS A 239 -1.68 -13.45 24.70
C LYS A 239 -2.52 -13.95 23.52
N ASP A 240 -1.88 -14.52 22.50
CA ASP A 240 -2.56 -15.04 21.30
C ASP A 240 -3.38 -16.30 21.63
N ILE A 241 -2.93 -17.15 22.55
CA ILE A 241 -3.71 -18.30 23.05
C ILE A 241 -4.97 -17.81 23.77
N HIS A 242 -4.83 -16.93 24.77
CA HIS A 242 -5.98 -16.39 25.51
C HIS A 242 -6.97 -15.64 24.63
N ARG A 243 -6.46 -14.92 23.60
CA ARG A 243 -7.30 -14.27 22.61
C ARG A 243 -8.11 -15.29 21.80
N HIS A 244 -7.47 -16.36 21.35
CA HIS A 244 -8.12 -17.42 20.57
C HIS A 244 -9.19 -18.14 21.37
N ASP A 245 -8.89 -18.51 22.62
CA ASP A 245 -9.84 -19.17 23.52
C ASP A 245 -11.07 -18.29 23.75
N ALA A 246 -10.88 -17.01 24.05
CA ALA A 246 -11.95 -16.06 24.27
C ALA A 246 -12.83 -15.82 23.01
N VAL A 247 -12.22 -15.76 21.81
CA VAL A 247 -12.95 -15.67 20.55
C VAL A 247 -13.78 -16.91 20.29
N THR A 248 -13.23 -18.09 20.60
CA THR A 248 -13.92 -19.37 20.47
C THR A 248 -15.08 -19.50 21.46
N GLU A 249 -14.90 -19.09 22.74
CA GLU A 249 -15.95 -19.06 23.77
C GLU A 249 -17.13 -18.15 23.37
N LEU A 250 -16.85 -17.07 22.63
CA LEU A 250 -17.86 -16.18 22.09
C LEU A 250 -18.56 -16.74 20.82
N GLY A 251 -18.23 -17.98 20.48
CA GLY A 251 -18.86 -18.75 19.42
C GLY A 251 -18.30 -18.52 18.03
N TRP A 252 -17.17 -17.84 17.87
CA TRP A 252 -16.53 -17.65 16.57
C TRP A 252 -15.73 -18.90 16.13
N THR A 253 -15.70 -19.15 14.85
CA THR A 253 -14.76 -20.07 14.21
C THR A 253 -13.69 -19.23 13.53
N ASP A 254 -12.54 -19.08 14.17
CA ASP A 254 -11.38 -18.32 13.64
C ASP A 254 -10.46 -19.27 12.86
N ILE A 255 -10.32 -19.00 11.54
CA ILE A 255 -9.46 -19.74 10.62
C ILE A 255 -8.16 -18.97 10.44
N ARG A 256 -7.11 -19.39 11.13
CA ARG A 256 -5.79 -18.78 10.99
C ARG A 256 -5.11 -19.20 9.70
N VAL A 257 -4.62 -18.24 8.96
CA VAL A 257 -3.95 -18.39 7.67
C VAL A 257 -2.51 -17.90 7.77
N THR A 258 -1.57 -18.70 7.30
CA THR A 258 -0.14 -18.40 7.30
C THR A 258 0.42 -18.39 5.87
N SER A 259 1.67 -17.97 5.71
CA SER A 259 2.38 -18.05 4.43
C SER A 259 2.65 -19.47 3.92
N GLN A 260 2.43 -20.49 4.75
CA GLN A 260 2.62 -21.90 4.39
C GLN A 260 1.33 -22.54 3.87
N ASP A 261 0.19 -21.90 4.07
CA ASP A 261 -1.09 -22.44 3.61
C ASP A 261 -1.23 -22.31 2.09
N THR A 262 -1.80 -23.35 1.46
CA THR A 262 -2.18 -23.30 0.05
C THR A 262 -3.56 -22.67 -0.09
N GLU A 263 -3.83 -22.02 -1.24
CA GLU A 263 -5.14 -21.42 -1.53
C GLU A 263 -6.27 -22.46 -1.41
N GLY A 264 -6.08 -23.66 -1.97
CA GLY A 264 -7.06 -24.75 -1.88
C GLY A 264 -7.29 -25.20 -0.44
N GLY A 265 -6.25 -25.27 0.39
CA GLY A 265 -6.35 -25.63 1.80
C GLY A 265 -7.14 -24.60 2.61
N ILE A 266 -6.94 -23.32 2.33
CA ILE A 266 -7.69 -22.20 2.95
C ILE A 266 -9.17 -22.32 2.60
N ILE A 267 -9.48 -22.47 1.31
CA ILE A 267 -10.86 -22.58 0.83
C ILE A 267 -11.56 -23.83 1.37
N CYS A 268 -10.87 -24.96 1.44
CA CYS A 268 -11.45 -26.18 2.03
C CYS A 268 -11.83 -25.99 3.51
N ARG A 269 -10.95 -25.36 4.32
CA ARG A 269 -11.24 -25.03 5.73
C ARG A 269 -12.42 -24.07 5.85
N LEU A 270 -12.49 -23.07 4.98
CA LEU A 270 -13.57 -22.10 4.97
C LEU A 270 -14.90 -22.76 4.60
N GLN A 271 -14.95 -23.61 3.57
CA GLN A 271 -16.14 -24.37 3.17
C GLN A 271 -16.64 -25.27 4.32
N ALA A 272 -15.72 -25.96 5.01
CA ALA A 272 -16.07 -26.79 6.15
C ALA A 272 -16.64 -25.97 7.32
N ALA A 273 -16.11 -24.78 7.60
CA ALA A 273 -16.64 -23.88 8.62
C ALA A 273 -18.01 -23.32 8.23
N TRP A 274 -18.15 -22.90 6.96
CA TRP A 274 -19.39 -22.38 6.42
C TRP A 274 -20.53 -23.41 6.50
N GLY A 275 -20.32 -24.65 6.05
CA GLY A 275 -21.34 -25.69 6.05
C GLY A 275 -21.78 -26.17 7.46
N ARG A 276 -21.03 -25.80 8.52
CA ARG A 276 -21.47 -26.05 9.92
C ARG A 276 -22.34 -24.92 10.48
N ARG A 277 -22.38 -23.76 9.83
CA ARG A 277 -22.98 -22.52 10.34
C ARG A 277 -24.11 -21.96 9.46
N ALA A 278 -24.10 -22.27 8.16
CA ALA A 278 -25.17 -21.96 7.20
C ALA A 278 -26.17 -23.12 7.10
#